data_3b33402a3beb96eaa0dbfe50f39bb666
#
_entry.id   3b33402a3beb96eaa0dbfe50f39bb666
#
_cell.length_a   1.000
_cell.length_b   1.000
_cell.length_c   1.000
_cell.angle_alpha   90.00
_cell.angle_beta   90.00
_cell.angle_gamma   90.00
#
_symmetry.space_group_name_H-M   'P 1'
#
loop_
_entity.id
_entity.type
_entity.pdbx_description
1 polymer ?
#
loop_
_entity_poly.entity_id
_entity_poly.type
_entity_poly.pdbx_seq_one_letter_code
_entity_poly.pdbx_strand_id
1 'polypeptide(L)'
;MMIGGALGAVSNQSASGQPKPLVDMTGGVMNPMIAGQAMLPSRTLLDNISASPEHTTFAAAIKESGVADALKANGQFTVFAPTNAALATLPARELEQNKAQLARMMGYLVVPGRYDSAALLKAIGEGGGQAKLRTVEGGVLMARMNGPTNVILMDEQGSTADIAIYDVYDKNGVMHVVDHMLVPGMPARQVAER
;
A
#
# COMPACT_ATOMS: atom_id res chain seq x y z
N MET A 1 -31.92 7.83 36.39
CA MET A 1 -31.67 6.42 36.06
C MET A 1 -30.80 6.36 34.81
N MET A 2 -29.47 6.20 34.96
CA MET A 2 -28.55 6.17 33.86
C MET A 2 -28.36 4.72 33.40
N ILE A 3 -28.64 4.46 32.14
CA ILE A 3 -28.29 3.18 31.49
C ILE A 3 -27.04 3.42 30.70
N GLY A 4 -25.95 3.00 31.29
CA GLY A 4 -24.64 2.97 30.60
C GLY A 4 -24.65 1.86 29.55
N GLY A 5 -24.72 2.21 28.29
CA GLY A 5 -24.44 1.31 27.19
C GLY A 5 -22.94 1.10 27.06
N ALA A 6 -22.46 -0.04 27.53
CA ALA A 6 -21.10 -0.47 27.21
C ALA A 6 -21.01 -0.75 25.71
N LEU A 7 -20.30 0.07 24.99
CA LEU A 7 -19.81 -0.23 23.66
C LEU A 7 -18.82 -1.39 23.78
N GLY A 8 -19.30 -2.61 23.57
CA GLY A 8 -18.44 -3.77 23.50
C GLY A 8 -17.47 -3.62 22.35
N ALA A 9 -16.19 -3.58 22.67
CA ALA A 9 -15.14 -3.70 21.69
C ALA A 9 -15.30 -5.07 20.99
N VAL A 10 -15.73 -5.08 19.75
CA VAL A 10 -15.82 -6.29 18.95
C VAL A 10 -14.38 -6.66 18.57
N SER A 11 -13.78 -7.54 19.34
CA SER A 11 -12.49 -8.13 18.96
C SER A 11 -12.74 -9.06 17.78
N ASN A 12 -12.44 -8.59 16.59
CA ASN A 12 -12.59 -9.37 15.36
C ASN A 12 -11.34 -10.20 15.09
N GLN A 13 -11.08 -11.18 15.94
CA GLN A 13 -10.05 -12.17 15.69
C GLN A 13 -10.68 -13.47 15.16
N SER A 14 -10.33 -13.79 13.94
CA SER A 14 -10.59 -15.11 13.36
C SER A 14 -9.65 -16.13 13.96
N ALA A 15 -10.13 -17.35 14.18
CA ALA A 15 -9.33 -18.49 14.68
C ALA A 15 -8.11 -18.84 13.80
N SER A 16 -7.99 -18.27 12.62
CA SER A 16 -6.87 -18.41 11.68
C SER A 16 -5.86 -17.25 11.73
N GLY A 17 -6.02 -16.28 12.64
CA GLY A 17 -5.09 -15.14 12.78
C GLY A 17 -5.13 -14.13 11.64
N GLN A 18 -6.03 -14.26 10.67
CA GLN A 18 -6.17 -13.30 9.58
C GLN A 18 -7.13 -12.16 9.99
N PRO A 19 -6.75 -10.90 9.77
CA PRO A 19 -7.69 -9.81 9.96
C PRO A 19 -8.82 -9.94 8.93
N LYS A 20 -10.04 -10.15 9.41
CA LYS A 20 -11.23 -10.05 8.55
C LYS A 20 -11.55 -8.60 8.24
N PRO A 21 -12.02 -8.29 7.04
CA PRO A 21 -12.52 -6.96 6.77
C PRO A 21 -13.66 -6.63 7.75
N LEU A 22 -13.61 -5.44 8.32
CA LEU A 22 -14.70 -4.93 9.12
C LEU A 22 -15.90 -4.73 8.20
N VAL A 23 -17.04 -5.27 8.57
CA VAL A 23 -18.29 -5.06 7.86
C VAL A 23 -19.24 -4.23 8.72
N ASP A 24 -19.96 -3.31 8.11
CA ASP A 24 -20.99 -2.57 8.77
C ASP A 24 -22.24 -3.46 9.03
N MET A 25 -23.23 -2.94 9.75
CA MET A 25 -24.45 -3.67 10.05
C MET A 25 -25.29 -4.03 8.81
N THR A 26 -24.97 -3.48 7.65
CA THR A 26 -25.61 -3.76 6.35
C THR A 26 -24.82 -4.77 5.51
N GLY A 27 -23.68 -5.29 6.03
CA GLY A 27 -22.81 -6.21 5.32
C GLY A 27 -21.82 -5.55 4.35
N GLY A 28 -21.73 -4.22 4.36
CA GLY A 28 -20.75 -3.46 3.58
C GLY A 28 -19.34 -3.57 4.17
N VAL A 29 -18.34 -3.61 3.31
CA VAL A 29 -16.93 -3.58 3.74
C VAL A 29 -16.62 -2.22 4.33
N MET A 30 -16.16 -2.19 5.58
CA MET A 30 -15.66 -0.99 6.22
C MET A 30 -14.15 -0.92 6.11
N ASN A 31 -13.65 0.17 5.56
CA ASN A 31 -12.23 0.43 5.57
C ASN A 31 -11.75 0.92 6.94
N PRO A 32 -10.49 0.65 7.28
CA PRO A 32 -9.88 1.27 8.45
C PRO A 32 -9.82 2.80 8.28
N MET A 33 -9.90 3.51 9.39
CA MET A 33 -9.64 4.95 9.41
C MET A 33 -8.13 5.20 9.39
N ILE A 34 -7.69 6.19 8.61
CA ILE A 34 -6.29 6.63 8.58
C ILE A 34 -6.22 8.02 9.20
N ALA A 35 -5.53 8.16 10.32
CA ALA A 35 -5.39 9.41 11.08
C ALA A 35 -6.73 10.13 11.33
N GLY A 36 -7.76 9.36 11.69
CA GLY A 36 -9.10 9.89 11.93
C GLY A 36 -9.94 10.17 10.67
N GLN A 37 -9.38 9.96 9.48
CA GLN A 37 -10.09 10.14 8.22
C GLN A 37 -10.67 8.81 7.72
N ALA A 38 -11.95 8.79 7.43
CA ALA A 38 -12.61 7.62 6.86
C ALA A 38 -12.20 7.41 5.40
N MET A 39 -11.72 6.21 5.10
CA MET A 39 -11.46 5.76 3.74
C MET A 39 -12.74 5.09 3.20
N LEU A 40 -13.18 5.47 2.02
CA LEU A 40 -14.44 5.02 1.46
C LEU A 40 -14.23 4.04 0.31
N PRO A 41 -14.83 2.84 0.36
CA PRO A 41 -14.72 1.85 -0.73
C PRO A 41 -15.33 2.33 -2.05
N SER A 42 -16.20 3.32 -2.01
CA SER A 42 -16.81 3.95 -3.18
C SER A 42 -15.90 4.96 -3.90
N ARG A 43 -14.80 5.35 -3.27
CA ARG A 43 -13.80 6.26 -3.86
C ARG A 43 -12.73 5.48 -4.60
N THR A 44 -12.06 6.13 -5.54
CA THR A 44 -10.88 5.55 -6.18
C THR A 44 -9.67 5.58 -5.25
N LEU A 45 -8.66 4.76 -5.56
CA LEU A 45 -7.36 4.79 -4.87
C LEU A 45 -6.81 6.20 -4.72
N LEU A 46 -6.82 6.97 -5.81
CA LEU A 46 -6.30 8.34 -5.83
C LEU A 46 -7.12 9.29 -4.95
N ASP A 47 -8.44 9.12 -4.90
CA ASP A 47 -9.31 9.95 -4.06
C ASP A 47 -9.08 9.68 -2.58
N ASN A 48 -8.96 8.43 -2.18
CA ASN A 48 -8.66 8.06 -0.80
C ASN A 48 -7.25 8.48 -0.37
N ILE A 49 -6.24 8.28 -1.23
CA ILE A 49 -4.88 8.76 -0.97
C ILE A 49 -4.88 10.28 -0.78
N SER A 50 -5.59 11.02 -1.64
CA SER A 50 -5.67 12.48 -1.57
C SER A 50 -6.45 12.98 -0.35
N ALA A 51 -7.39 12.21 0.15
CA ALA A 51 -8.16 12.53 1.35
C ALA A 51 -7.42 12.22 2.65
N SER A 52 -6.38 11.39 2.58
CA SER A 52 -5.63 10.97 3.77
C SER A 52 -4.64 12.04 4.23
N PRO A 53 -4.73 12.50 5.48
CA PRO A 53 -3.79 13.49 6.02
C PRO A 53 -2.36 12.94 6.18
N GLU A 54 -2.20 11.62 6.22
CA GLU A 54 -0.89 10.96 6.34
C GLU A 54 -0.21 10.67 5.00
N HIS A 55 -0.89 10.93 3.87
CA HIS A 55 -0.41 10.64 2.52
C HIS A 55 -0.40 11.85 1.60
N THR A 56 -0.36 13.06 2.16
CA THR A 56 -0.38 14.31 1.38
C THR A 56 0.81 14.43 0.44
N THR A 57 2.00 14.09 0.90
CA THR A 57 3.23 14.08 0.09
C THR A 57 3.17 13.01 -1.00
N PHE A 58 2.69 11.81 -0.67
CA PHE A 58 2.52 10.74 -1.62
C PHE A 58 1.48 11.07 -2.70
N ALA A 59 0.35 11.69 -2.31
CA ALA A 59 -0.67 12.15 -3.24
C ALA A 59 -0.13 13.17 -4.24
N ALA A 60 0.67 14.13 -3.78
CA ALA A 60 1.34 15.10 -4.64
C ALA A 60 2.31 14.42 -5.60
N ALA A 61 3.17 13.54 -5.09
CA ALA A 61 4.16 12.81 -5.87
C ALA A 61 3.52 11.93 -6.97
N ILE A 62 2.43 11.22 -6.66
CA ILE A 62 1.68 10.45 -7.67
C ILE A 62 1.13 11.32 -8.78
N LYS A 63 0.59 12.50 -8.44
CA LYS A 63 0.05 13.44 -9.42
C LYS A 63 1.14 14.04 -10.30
N GLU A 64 2.24 14.45 -9.72
CA GLU A 64 3.38 15.05 -10.43
C GLU A 64 4.11 14.03 -11.32
N SER A 65 4.21 12.79 -10.87
CA SER A 65 4.88 11.72 -11.60
C SER A 65 4.13 11.27 -12.86
N GLY A 66 2.81 11.54 -12.94
CA GLY A 66 1.94 11.02 -13.99
C GLY A 66 1.43 9.59 -13.74
N VAL A 67 1.83 8.93 -12.66
CA VAL A 67 1.33 7.60 -12.27
C VAL A 67 -0.17 7.64 -11.95
N ALA A 68 -0.71 8.80 -11.59
CA ALA A 68 -2.14 9.02 -11.43
C ALA A 68 -2.95 8.61 -12.67
N ASP A 69 -2.43 8.80 -13.86
CA ASP A 69 -3.11 8.42 -15.09
C ASP A 69 -3.13 6.90 -15.30
N ALA A 70 -2.08 6.21 -14.87
CA ALA A 70 -2.07 4.75 -14.84
C ALA A 70 -3.14 4.19 -13.88
N LEU A 71 -3.33 4.82 -12.72
CA LEU A 71 -4.36 4.43 -11.75
C LEU A 71 -5.80 4.72 -12.20
N LYS A 72 -5.98 5.61 -13.18
CA LYS A 72 -7.29 5.88 -13.80
C LYS A 72 -7.64 4.89 -14.91
N ALA A 73 -6.66 4.14 -15.41
CA ALA A 73 -6.88 3.12 -16.43
C ALA A 73 -7.84 2.03 -15.93
N ASN A 74 -8.51 1.37 -16.86
CA ASN A 74 -9.38 0.24 -16.53
C ASN A 74 -8.56 -0.90 -15.92
N GLY A 75 -8.93 -1.33 -14.73
CA GLY A 75 -8.25 -2.42 -14.02
C GLY A 75 -8.30 -2.26 -12.52
N GLN A 76 -7.78 -3.27 -11.85
CA GLN A 76 -7.60 -3.26 -10.40
C GLN A 76 -6.11 -3.07 -10.10
N PHE A 77 -5.83 -2.29 -9.08
CA PHE A 77 -4.46 -2.01 -8.66
C PHE A 77 -4.32 -2.22 -7.15
N THR A 78 -3.10 -2.54 -6.74
CA THR A 78 -2.69 -2.51 -5.33
C THR A 78 -1.66 -1.41 -5.16
N VAL A 79 -1.90 -0.50 -4.23
CA VAL A 79 -0.97 0.59 -3.92
C VAL A 79 -0.42 0.39 -2.52
N PHE A 80 0.91 0.37 -2.43
CA PHE A 80 1.62 0.40 -1.15
C PHE A 80 1.97 1.86 -0.85
N ALA A 81 1.12 2.51 -0.05
CA ALA A 81 1.19 3.94 0.20
C ALA A 81 2.11 4.24 1.41
N PRO A 82 3.28 4.85 1.20
CA PRO A 82 4.12 5.30 2.29
C PRO A 82 3.52 6.53 2.98
N THR A 83 3.64 6.59 4.29
CA THR A 83 3.23 7.75 5.07
C THR A 83 4.12 8.96 4.77
N ASN A 84 3.67 10.16 5.15
CA ASN A 84 4.50 11.37 5.05
C ASN A 84 5.84 11.20 5.78
N ALA A 85 5.83 10.53 6.94
CA ALA A 85 7.05 10.22 7.70
C ALA A 85 7.99 9.29 6.94
N ALA A 86 7.46 8.27 6.25
CA ALA A 86 8.24 7.36 5.42
C ALA A 86 8.90 8.09 4.24
N LEU A 87 8.17 8.97 3.58
CA LEU A 87 8.69 9.80 2.48
C LEU A 87 9.74 10.82 2.95
N ALA A 88 9.60 11.35 4.17
CA ALA A 88 10.56 12.29 4.75
C ALA A 88 11.95 11.67 5.01
N THR A 89 12.07 10.34 5.00
CA THR A 89 13.36 9.66 5.09
C THR A 89 14.18 9.73 3.80
N LEU A 90 13.52 10.02 2.66
CA LEU A 90 14.23 10.24 1.41
C LEU A 90 14.89 11.60 1.37
N PRO A 91 16.09 11.71 0.79
CA PRO A 91 16.68 13.00 0.50
C PRO A 91 15.72 13.83 -0.40
N ALA A 92 15.47 15.08 -0.05
CA ALA A 92 14.58 15.97 -0.82
C ALA A 92 14.95 16.02 -2.32
N ARG A 93 16.22 15.90 -2.61
CA ARG A 93 16.75 15.81 -3.98
C ARG A 93 16.19 14.67 -4.80
N GLU A 94 15.86 13.53 -4.19
CA GLU A 94 15.32 12.38 -4.91
C GLU A 94 13.87 12.58 -5.33
N LEU A 95 13.12 13.38 -4.58
CA LEU A 95 11.74 13.72 -4.90
C LEU A 95 11.63 14.87 -5.92
N GLU A 96 12.63 15.76 -5.99
CA GLU A 96 12.58 16.99 -6.78
C GLU A 96 13.34 16.95 -8.11
N GLN A 97 14.27 16.01 -8.30
CA GLN A 97 15.28 16.14 -9.36
C GLN A 97 14.83 15.74 -10.77
N ASN A 98 13.89 14.82 -10.91
CA ASN A 98 13.51 14.37 -12.26
C ASN A 98 12.15 13.70 -12.24
N LYS A 99 11.22 14.22 -13.03
CA LYS A 99 9.89 13.64 -13.21
C LYS A 99 9.94 12.15 -13.60
N ALA A 100 10.90 11.74 -14.41
CA ALA A 100 11.06 10.35 -14.82
C ALA A 100 11.48 9.45 -13.65
N GLN A 101 12.37 9.93 -12.78
CA GLN A 101 12.77 9.19 -11.58
C GLN A 101 11.65 9.13 -10.55
N LEU A 102 10.92 10.22 -10.36
CA LEU A 102 9.74 10.25 -9.51
C LEU A 102 8.68 9.27 -10.02
N ALA A 103 8.44 9.22 -11.34
CA ALA A 103 7.53 8.27 -11.96
C ALA A 103 7.94 6.81 -11.72
N ARG A 104 9.22 6.51 -11.78
CA ARG A 104 9.76 5.18 -11.43
C ARG A 104 9.52 4.83 -9.97
N MET A 105 9.84 5.73 -9.06
CA MET A 105 9.65 5.53 -7.63
C MET A 105 8.17 5.34 -7.28
N MET A 106 7.29 6.17 -7.80
CA MET A 106 5.86 6.06 -7.55
C MET A 106 5.24 4.83 -8.23
N GLY A 107 5.64 4.53 -9.46
CA GLY A 107 5.21 3.33 -10.19
C GLY A 107 5.67 2.02 -9.54
N TYR A 108 6.80 2.06 -8.83
CA TYR A 108 7.31 0.93 -8.07
C TYR A 108 6.43 0.54 -6.87
N LEU A 109 5.65 1.47 -6.35
CA LEU A 109 4.71 1.26 -5.25
C LEU A 109 3.32 0.82 -5.71
N VAL A 110 3.11 0.68 -7.02
CA VAL A 110 1.85 0.29 -7.64
C VAL A 110 2.01 -1.06 -8.32
N VAL A 111 1.15 -2.00 -7.97
CA VAL A 111 1.12 -3.36 -8.53
C VAL A 111 -0.19 -3.56 -9.27
N PRO A 112 -0.17 -4.01 -10.55
CA PRO A 112 -1.39 -4.40 -11.25
C PRO A 112 -2.03 -5.61 -10.58
N GLY A 113 -3.35 -5.59 -10.44
CA GLY A 113 -4.10 -6.62 -9.75
C GLY A 113 -4.50 -6.22 -8.33
N ARG A 114 -5.41 -6.98 -7.75
CA ARG A 114 -5.89 -6.75 -6.40
C ARG A 114 -5.27 -7.77 -5.45
N TYR A 115 -4.35 -7.31 -4.63
CA TYR A 115 -3.68 -8.10 -3.61
C TYR A 115 -4.07 -7.58 -2.22
N ASP A 116 -5.24 -7.98 -1.73
CA ASP A 116 -5.60 -7.79 -0.33
C ASP A 116 -4.77 -8.73 0.57
N SER A 117 -4.91 -8.61 1.88
CA SER A 117 -4.13 -9.41 2.82
C SER A 117 -4.24 -10.92 2.57
N ALA A 118 -5.44 -11.41 2.23
CA ALA A 118 -5.67 -12.81 1.92
C ALA A 118 -4.93 -13.24 0.63
N ALA A 119 -4.97 -12.41 -0.41
CA ALA A 119 -4.26 -12.68 -1.67
C ALA A 119 -2.75 -12.61 -1.50
N LEU A 120 -2.23 -11.68 -0.67
CA LEU A 120 -0.81 -11.62 -0.33
C LEU A 120 -0.35 -12.87 0.40
N LEU A 121 -1.08 -13.31 1.43
CA LEU A 121 -0.76 -14.52 2.18
C LEU A 121 -0.79 -15.76 1.31
N LYS A 122 -1.78 -15.87 0.42
CA LYS A 122 -1.87 -16.96 -0.55
C LYS A 122 -0.66 -16.95 -1.49
N ALA A 123 -0.31 -15.81 -2.07
CA ALA A 123 0.82 -15.67 -2.97
C ALA A 123 2.16 -16.00 -2.27
N ILE A 124 2.32 -15.61 -1.01
CA ILE A 124 3.50 -15.96 -0.19
C ILE A 124 3.57 -17.46 0.03
N GLY A 125 2.45 -18.11 0.36
CA GLY A 125 2.38 -19.57 0.55
C GLY A 125 2.71 -20.33 -0.72
N GLU A 126 2.15 -19.94 -1.84
CA GLU A 126 2.41 -20.54 -3.16
C GLU A 126 3.85 -20.31 -3.64
N GLY A 127 4.45 -19.19 -3.25
CA GLY A 127 5.83 -18.82 -3.57
C GLY A 127 6.90 -19.41 -2.64
N GLY A 128 6.54 -20.37 -1.78
CA GLY A 128 7.50 -20.99 -0.86
C GLY A 128 7.99 -20.08 0.26
N GLY A 129 7.13 -19.19 0.75
CA GLY A 129 7.42 -18.24 1.84
C GLY A 129 7.66 -16.80 1.40
N GLN A 130 7.63 -16.55 0.10
CA GLN A 130 7.75 -15.19 -0.48
C GLN A 130 6.95 -15.06 -1.77
N ALA A 131 6.36 -13.89 -1.97
CA ALA A 131 5.68 -13.55 -3.21
C ALA A 131 6.46 -12.49 -3.99
N LYS A 132 6.54 -12.64 -5.31
CA LYS A 132 7.11 -11.65 -6.22
C LYS A 132 5.98 -10.87 -6.86
N LEU A 133 5.87 -9.59 -6.54
CA LEU A 133 4.86 -8.69 -7.06
C LEU A 133 5.50 -7.80 -8.13
N ARG A 134 5.04 -7.93 -9.36
CA ARG A 134 5.55 -7.10 -10.45
C ARG A 134 4.86 -5.74 -10.42
N THR A 135 5.65 -4.68 -10.39
CA THR A 135 5.15 -3.31 -10.31
C THR A 135 4.81 -2.73 -11.68
N VAL A 136 4.04 -1.64 -11.70
CA VAL A 136 3.69 -0.91 -12.94
C VAL A 136 4.94 -0.37 -13.64
N GLU A 137 5.95 -0.01 -12.88
CA GLU A 137 7.26 0.44 -13.39
C GLU A 137 8.05 -0.70 -14.05
N GLY A 138 7.77 -1.94 -13.71
CA GLY A 138 8.43 -3.14 -14.24
C GLY A 138 9.40 -3.81 -13.26
N GLY A 139 9.69 -3.19 -12.14
CA GLY A 139 10.47 -3.77 -11.06
C GLY A 139 9.71 -4.83 -10.27
N VAL A 140 10.35 -5.42 -9.28
CA VAL A 140 9.78 -6.47 -8.46
C VAL A 140 9.83 -6.09 -6.98
N LEU A 141 8.67 -6.08 -6.34
CA LEU A 141 8.54 -6.07 -4.89
C LEU A 141 8.42 -7.50 -4.37
N MET A 142 9.16 -7.82 -3.34
CA MET A 142 9.03 -9.11 -2.66
C MET A 142 8.21 -8.95 -1.39
N ALA A 143 7.16 -9.74 -1.24
CA ALA A 143 6.39 -9.84 -0.01
C ALA A 143 6.75 -11.14 0.71
N ARG A 144 6.96 -11.09 2.01
CA ARG A 144 7.23 -12.26 2.86
C ARG A 144 6.64 -12.08 4.25
N MET A 145 6.45 -13.18 4.95
CA MET A 145 6.02 -13.13 6.35
C MET A 145 7.16 -12.64 7.26
N ASN A 146 6.79 -11.75 8.17
CA ASN A 146 7.61 -11.34 9.30
C ASN A 146 6.87 -11.71 10.59
N GLY A 147 7.09 -12.93 11.07
CA GLY A 147 6.30 -13.50 12.15
C GLY A 147 4.98 -14.12 11.66
N PRO A 148 4.07 -14.43 12.57
CA PRO A 148 2.87 -15.21 12.27
C PRO A 148 1.76 -14.44 11.55
N THR A 149 1.75 -13.10 11.66
CA THR A 149 0.63 -12.27 11.20
C THR A 149 1.02 -11.04 10.39
N ASN A 150 2.32 -10.72 10.32
CA ASN A 150 2.78 -9.52 9.64
C ASN A 150 3.43 -9.84 8.30
N VAL A 151 3.16 -9.02 7.30
CA VAL A 151 3.81 -9.07 5.99
C VAL A 151 4.75 -7.89 5.85
N ILE A 152 5.99 -8.16 5.49
CA ILE A 152 6.93 -7.14 5.07
C ILE A 152 7.13 -7.18 3.57
N LEU A 153 7.33 -6.01 3.02
CA LEU A 153 7.76 -5.82 1.64
C LEU A 153 9.27 -5.58 1.62
N MET A 154 9.92 -6.08 0.60
CA MET A 154 11.34 -5.87 0.36
C MET A 154 11.54 -5.41 -1.07
N ASP A 155 12.33 -4.37 -1.25
CA ASP A 155 12.71 -3.86 -2.56
C ASP A 155 13.92 -4.60 -3.17
N GLU A 156 14.28 -4.23 -4.38
CA GLU A 156 15.41 -4.82 -5.10
C GLU A 156 16.78 -4.44 -4.51
N GLN A 157 16.82 -3.45 -3.62
CA GLN A 157 18.03 -3.04 -2.90
C GLN A 157 18.17 -3.70 -1.53
N GLY A 158 17.13 -4.44 -1.10
CA GLY A 158 17.10 -5.13 0.19
C GLY A 158 16.50 -4.29 1.33
N SER A 159 15.99 -3.09 1.04
CA SER A 159 15.24 -2.30 2.03
C SER A 159 13.89 -2.94 2.31
N THR A 160 13.43 -2.84 3.53
CA THR A 160 12.17 -3.44 3.95
C THR A 160 11.20 -2.39 4.49
N ALA A 161 9.91 -2.65 4.27
CA ALA A 161 8.81 -1.87 4.83
C ALA A 161 7.78 -2.80 5.44
N ASP A 162 7.32 -2.47 6.64
CA ASP A 162 6.20 -3.15 7.27
C ASP A 162 4.87 -2.58 6.75
N ILE A 163 3.89 -3.46 6.56
CA ILE A 163 2.53 -3.03 6.28
C ILE A 163 1.87 -2.66 7.61
N ALA A 164 1.67 -1.36 7.83
CA ALA A 164 1.09 -0.83 9.05
C ALA A 164 -0.45 -0.92 9.07
N ILE A 165 -1.09 -0.71 7.92
CA ILE A 165 -2.55 -0.81 7.74
C ILE A 165 -2.83 -1.64 6.49
N TYR A 166 -3.63 -2.69 6.66
CA TYR A 166 -4.04 -3.58 5.57
C TYR A 166 -5.43 -3.23 5.04
N ASP A 167 -5.68 -3.61 3.80
CA ASP A 167 -7.01 -3.77 3.24
C ASP A 167 -7.86 -2.51 3.27
N VAL A 168 -7.30 -1.38 2.84
CA VAL A 168 -8.10 -0.21 2.50
C VAL A 168 -8.66 -0.43 1.10
N TYR A 169 -9.92 -0.86 1.05
CA TYR A 169 -10.60 -1.17 -0.20
C TYR A 169 -11.03 0.09 -0.94
N ASP A 170 -10.81 0.10 -2.22
CA ASP A 170 -11.12 1.21 -3.12
C ASP A 170 -11.93 0.71 -4.32
N LYS A 171 -12.60 1.62 -5.01
CA LYS A 171 -13.41 1.28 -6.18
C LYS A 171 -12.60 0.55 -7.27
N ASN A 172 -11.33 0.90 -7.43
CA ASN A 172 -10.43 0.35 -8.45
C ASN A 172 -9.23 -0.41 -7.86
N GLY A 173 -9.31 -0.88 -6.62
CA GLY A 173 -8.25 -1.68 -6.04
C GLY A 173 -8.24 -1.76 -4.53
N VAL A 174 -7.04 -1.91 -3.99
CA VAL A 174 -6.78 -1.95 -2.56
C VAL A 174 -5.50 -1.19 -2.24
N MET A 175 -5.49 -0.47 -1.14
CA MET A 175 -4.33 0.23 -0.63
C MET A 175 -3.86 -0.41 0.69
N HIS A 176 -2.56 -0.53 0.84
CA HIS A 176 -1.90 -0.86 2.09
C HIS A 176 -0.98 0.27 2.51
N VAL A 177 -1.03 0.67 3.77
CA VAL A 177 -0.14 1.70 4.31
C VAL A 177 1.16 1.06 4.75
N VAL A 178 2.28 1.61 4.31
CA VAL A 178 3.62 1.15 4.66
C VAL A 178 4.38 2.22 5.44
N ASP A 179 5.22 1.78 6.36
CA ASP A 179 5.95 2.64 7.29
C ASP A 179 7.31 3.12 6.76
N HIS A 180 7.82 2.50 5.69
CA HIS A 180 9.08 2.87 5.05
C HIS A 180 8.92 3.00 3.54
N MET A 181 9.77 3.82 2.95
CA MET A 181 9.83 3.96 1.50
C MET A 181 10.59 2.80 0.87
N LEU A 182 10.03 2.27 -0.22
CA LEU A 182 10.66 1.26 -1.06
C LEU A 182 11.05 1.90 -2.39
N VAL A 183 12.23 1.58 -2.87
CA VAL A 183 12.80 2.19 -4.07
C VAL A 183 13.16 1.12 -5.12
N PRO A 184 12.94 1.41 -6.41
CA PRO A 184 13.32 0.48 -7.47
C PRO A 184 14.84 0.33 -7.53
N GLY A 185 15.30 -0.84 -7.96
CA GLY A 185 16.71 -1.06 -8.29
C GLY A 185 17.20 -0.14 -9.39
N MET A 186 18.51 0.09 -9.46
CA MET A 186 19.09 0.84 -10.57
C MET A 186 18.83 0.10 -11.90
N PRO A 187 18.44 0.80 -12.97
CA PRO A 187 18.31 0.16 -14.27
C PRO A 187 19.67 -0.38 -14.72
N ALA A 188 19.67 -1.60 -15.27
CA ALA A 188 20.88 -2.32 -15.69
C ALA A 188 21.82 -1.52 -16.63
N ARG A 189 21.32 -0.44 -17.23
CA ARG A 189 22.12 0.45 -18.11
C ARG A 189 23.10 1.36 -17.38
N GLN A 190 22.93 1.61 -16.07
CA GLN A 190 23.86 2.47 -15.32
C GLN A 190 25.03 1.70 -14.70
N VAL A 191 24.99 0.37 -14.72
CA VAL A 191 26.09 -0.48 -14.20
C VAL A 191 27.20 -0.68 -15.24
N ALA A 192 26.94 -0.40 -16.51
CA ALA A 192 27.89 -0.63 -17.61
C ALA A 192 28.84 0.54 -17.92
N GLU A 193 28.72 1.68 -17.24
CA GLU A 193 29.57 2.86 -17.47
C GLU A 193 30.46 3.24 -16.25
N ARG A 194 31.05 2.23 -15.64
CA ARG A 194 32.11 2.47 -14.66
C ARG A 194 33.28 1.55 -14.91
#